data_971782ccf02fbcbc1e153b1bcb73eeaf
#
_entry.id   971782ccf02fbcbc1e153b1bcb73eeaf
#
_cell.length_a   1.000
_cell.length_b   1.000
_cell.length_c   1.000
_cell.angle_alpha   90.00
_cell.angle_beta   90.00
_cell.angle_gamma   90.00
#
_symmetry.space_group_name_H-M   'P 1'
#
loop_
_entity.id
_entity.type
_entity.pdbx_description
1 polymer ?
#
loop_
_entity_poly.entity_id
_entity_poly.type
_entity_poly.pdbx_seq_one_letter_code
_entity_poly.pdbx_strand_id
1 'polypeptide(L)'
;MACHPIPTTSTKLELTSFDTLDAEYAYTLRVNEKSDIYSFGVVILELVTGKRPVDPEYGEKDLVKWVCTTLDQKGVDHVIDPKLDSCFKEEICKVLNIGILCTSPLPINRPSMRRVVKMLQEIGAENLSKIAKKDGKLTPYYYEDISDHGSVA
;
A
#
# COMPACT_ATOMS: atom_id res chain seq x y z
N MET A 1 -0.95 -22.65 69.05
CA MET A 1 -1.80 -21.72 68.27
C MET A 1 -0.87 -20.83 67.42
N ALA A 2 -0.74 -21.15 66.20
CA ALA A 2 0.15 -20.44 65.26
C ALA A 2 -0.74 -19.66 64.28
N CYS A 3 -0.60 -18.32 64.33
CA CYS A 3 -1.24 -17.43 63.34
C CYS A 3 -0.36 -17.39 62.12
N HIS A 4 -0.88 -17.83 60.97
CA HIS A 4 -0.27 -17.62 59.68
C HIS A 4 -0.62 -16.20 59.17
N PRO A 5 0.32 -15.44 58.61
CA PRO A 5 0.04 -14.22 57.91
C PRO A 5 -0.47 -14.50 56.49
N ILE A 6 -1.51 -13.77 56.09
CA ILE A 6 -2.11 -13.77 54.77
C ILE A 6 -1.15 -13.04 53.81
N PRO A 7 -0.82 -13.57 52.62
CA PRO A 7 -0.05 -12.83 51.65
C PRO A 7 -0.94 -11.80 50.92
N THR A 8 -0.61 -10.54 51.04
CA THR A 8 -1.13 -9.44 50.27
C THR A 8 -0.50 -9.47 48.89
N THR A 9 -1.14 -10.14 47.93
CA THR A 9 -0.79 -10.08 46.52
C THR A 9 -2.00 -9.61 45.72
N SER A 10 -2.24 -8.31 45.69
CA SER A 10 -3.26 -7.80 44.77
C SER A 10 -3.10 -6.29 44.54
N THR A 11 -1.97 -5.85 43.99
CA THR A 11 -1.87 -4.48 43.42
C THR A 11 -0.92 -4.33 42.24
N LYS A 12 -0.36 -5.44 41.71
CA LYS A 12 0.59 -5.35 40.61
C LYS A 12 0.07 -5.93 39.30
N LEU A 13 -1.12 -6.49 39.27
CA LEU A 13 -1.75 -7.13 38.10
C LEU A 13 -2.71 -6.22 37.34
N GLU A 14 -3.18 -5.12 37.92
CA GLU A 14 -4.12 -4.25 37.21
C GLU A 14 -3.48 -3.17 36.34
N LEU A 15 -2.23 -2.76 36.62
CA LEU A 15 -1.52 -1.77 35.80
C LEU A 15 -0.95 -2.35 34.50
N THR A 16 -0.65 -3.63 34.46
CA THR A 16 -0.08 -4.28 33.25
C THR A 16 -1.14 -4.65 32.22
N SER A 17 -2.40 -4.77 32.58
CA SER A 17 -3.47 -5.12 31.64
C SER A 17 -3.96 -3.92 30.83
N PHE A 18 -3.90 -2.71 31.39
CA PHE A 18 -4.33 -1.49 30.69
C PHE A 18 -3.30 -1.05 29.65
N ASP A 19 -2.01 -1.10 29.97
CA ASP A 19 -0.91 -0.78 29.04
C ASP A 19 -0.81 -1.78 27.87
N THR A 20 -1.12 -3.06 28.12
CA THR A 20 -1.16 -4.07 27.07
C THR A 20 -2.36 -3.91 26.15
N LEU A 21 -3.54 -3.52 26.68
CA LEU A 21 -4.74 -3.23 25.88
C LEU A 21 -4.55 -2.03 24.96
N ASP A 22 -3.94 -0.96 25.45
CA ASP A 22 -3.64 0.23 24.65
C ASP A 22 -2.59 -0.07 23.55
N ALA A 23 -1.57 -0.85 23.88
CA ALA A 23 -0.56 -1.28 22.90
C ALA A 23 -1.16 -2.23 21.84
N GLU A 24 -2.03 -3.14 22.23
CA GLU A 24 -2.71 -4.07 21.34
C GLU A 24 -3.72 -3.34 20.44
N TYR A 25 -4.47 -2.37 20.98
CA TYR A 25 -5.36 -1.52 20.22
C TYR A 25 -4.62 -0.63 19.23
N ALA A 26 -3.52 -0.02 19.62
CA ALA A 26 -2.65 0.77 18.74
C ALA A 26 -2.01 -0.12 17.66
N TYR A 27 -1.68 -1.37 17.99
CA TYR A 27 -1.14 -2.35 17.03
C TYR A 27 -2.21 -2.78 16.02
N THR A 28 -3.44 -3.06 16.45
CA THR A 28 -4.55 -3.45 15.56
C THR A 28 -4.95 -2.32 14.61
N LEU A 29 -4.96 -1.07 15.05
CA LEU A 29 -5.21 0.09 14.18
C LEU A 29 -4.12 0.23 13.11
N ARG A 30 -2.85 0.06 13.48
CA ARG A 30 -1.73 0.08 12.52
C ARG A 30 -1.78 -1.09 11.54
N VAL A 31 -2.23 -2.25 12.00
CA VAL A 31 -2.42 -3.43 11.13
C VAL A 31 -3.51 -3.16 10.10
N ASN A 32 -4.63 -2.54 10.49
CA ASN A 32 -5.71 -2.20 9.58
C ASN A 32 -5.25 -1.24 8.47
N GLU A 33 -4.56 -0.15 8.81
CA GLU A 33 -4.00 0.78 7.82
C GLU A 33 -3.03 0.07 6.85
N LYS A 34 -2.15 -0.77 7.36
CA LYS A 34 -1.20 -1.52 6.53
C LYS A 34 -1.85 -2.65 5.73
N SER A 35 -2.99 -3.16 6.18
CA SER A 35 -3.81 -4.12 5.43
C SER A 35 -4.50 -3.46 4.25
N ASP A 36 -5.02 -2.24 4.42
CA ASP A 36 -5.61 -1.46 3.35
C ASP A 36 -4.57 -1.10 2.27
N ILE A 37 -3.36 -0.74 2.69
CA ILE A 37 -2.24 -0.50 1.77
C ILE A 37 -1.88 -1.76 0.98
N TYR A 38 -1.90 -2.93 1.62
CA TYR A 38 -1.68 -4.20 0.92
C TYR A 38 -2.76 -4.46 -0.13
N SER A 39 -4.03 -4.31 0.24
CA SER A 39 -5.17 -4.48 -0.67
C SER A 39 -5.09 -3.51 -1.85
N PHE A 40 -4.73 -2.26 -1.61
CA PHE A 40 -4.48 -1.27 -2.65
C PHE A 40 -3.34 -1.70 -3.58
N GLY A 41 -2.26 -2.23 -3.01
CA GLY A 41 -1.14 -2.78 -3.78
C GLY A 41 -1.57 -3.92 -4.71
N VAL A 42 -2.44 -4.83 -4.23
CA VAL A 42 -2.98 -5.92 -5.06
C VAL A 42 -3.76 -5.34 -6.24
N VAL A 43 -4.62 -4.33 -6.03
CA VAL A 43 -5.36 -3.66 -7.12
C VAL A 43 -4.41 -3.04 -8.15
N ILE A 44 -3.32 -2.39 -7.72
CA ILE A 44 -2.30 -1.89 -8.65
C ILE A 44 -1.71 -3.03 -9.49
N LEU A 45 -1.36 -4.15 -8.86
CA LEU A 45 -0.82 -5.30 -9.58
C LEU A 45 -1.82 -5.89 -10.58
N GLU A 46 -3.11 -5.96 -10.23
CA GLU A 46 -4.18 -6.36 -11.16
C GLU A 46 -4.23 -5.46 -12.40
N LEU A 47 -4.20 -4.13 -12.18
CA LEU A 47 -4.24 -3.15 -13.26
C LEU A 47 -3.05 -3.24 -14.20
N VAL A 48 -1.85 -3.49 -13.66
CA VAL A 48 -0.61 -3.55 -14.46
C VAL A 48 -0.47 -4.89 -15.19
N THR A 49 -0.93 -5.97 -14.58
CA THR A 49 -0.75 -7.33 -15.13
C THR A 49 -1.95 -7.81 -15.95
N GLY A 50 -3.13 -7.18 -15.80
CA GLY A 50 -4.38 -7.66 -16.36
C GLY A 50 -4.87 -8.99 -15.76
N LYS A 51 -4.30 -9.41 -14.63
CA LYS A 51 -4.56 -10.71 -13.99
C LYS A 51 -5.36 -10.55 -12.70
N ARG A 52 -6.11 -11.58 -12.32
CA ARG A 52 -6.89 -11.62 -11.08
C ARG A 52 -6.00 -11.90 -9.88
N PRO A 53 -6.39 -11.49 -8.64
CA PRO A 53 -5.62 -11.73 -7.42
C PRO A 53 -5.38 -13.21 -7.15
N VAL A 54 -6.35 -14.06 -7.51
CA VAL A 54 -6.30 -15.52 -7.40
C VAL A 54 -6.76 -16.10 -8.72
N ASP A 55 -5.94 -16.94 -9.31
CA ASP A 55 -6.23 -17.63 -10.56
C ASP A 55 -5.65 -19.04 -10.54
N PRO A 56 -6.38 -20.05 -11.01
CA PRO A 56 -5.86 -21.43 -11.14
C PRO A 56 -4.57 -21.54 -11.95
N GLU A 57 -4.32 -20.62 -12.89
CA GLU A 57 -3.09 -20.57 -13.67
C GLU A 57 -1.81 -20.35 -12.84
N TYR A 58 -1.94 -19.79 -11.63
CA TYR A 58 -0.80 -19.59 -10.73
C TYR A 58 -0.49 -20.83 -9.88
N GLY A 59 -1.31 -21.88 -9.96
CA GLY A 59 -1.25 -23.03 -9.06
C GLY A 59 -1.62 -22.63 -7.63
N GLU A 60 -0.75 -22.93 -6.66
CA GLU A 60 -0.93 -22.54 -5.25
C GLU A 60 -0.51 -21.10 -4.93
N LYS A 61 -0.15 -20.32 -5.95
CA LYS A 61 0.34 -18.95 -5.75
C LYS A 61 -0.79 -17.94 -5.89
N ASP A 62 -0.71 -16.85 -5.15
CA ASP A 62 -1.46 -15.63 -5.40
C ASP A 62 -0.75 -14.73 -6.42
N LEU A 63 -1.45 -13.66 -6.88
CA LEU A 63 -0.90 -12.71 -7.84
C LEU A 63 0.42 -12.10 -7.38
N VAL A 64 0.55 -11.75 -6.10
CA VAL A 64 1.76 -11.12 -5.54
C VAL A 64 2.96 -12.04 -5.70
N LYS A 65 2.82 -13.31 -5.31
CA LYS A 65 3.88 -14.32 -5.45
C LYS A 65 4.19 -14.61 -6.92
N TRP A 66 3.15 -14.64 -7.76
CA TRP A 66 3.34 -14.83 -9.20
C TRP A 66 4.15 -13.68 -9.79
N VAL A 67 3.81 -12.41 -9.48
CA VAL A 67 4.55 -11.22 -9.93
C VAL A 67 6.01 -11.29 -9.51
N CYS A 68 6.31 -11.50 -8.23
CA CYS A 68 7.67 -11.57 -7.72
C CYS A 68 8.47 -12.68 -8.41
N THR A 69 7.90 -13.89 -8.51
CA THR A 69 8.56 -15.03 -9.15
C THR A 69 8.83 -14.78 -10.63
N THR A 70 7.87 -14.17 -11.34
CA THR A 70 7.99 -13.91 -12.79
C THR A 70 9.01 -12.81 -13.05
N LEU A 71 9.06 -11.77 -12.23
CA LEU A 71 10.08 -10.72 -12.32
C LEU A 71 11.48 -11.28 -12.18
N ASP A 72 11.69 -12.15 -11.18
CA ASP A 72 13.01 -12.75 -10.93
C ASP A 72 13.45 -13.70 -12.04
N GLN A 73 12.53 -14.46 -12.60
CA GLN A 73 12.85 -15.52 -13.59
C GLN A 73 12.84 -15.05 -15.04
N LYS A 74 11.92 -14.14 -15.38
CA LYS A 74 11.61 -13.81 -16.77
C LYS A 74 11.72 -12.31 -17.08
N GLY A 75 11.77 -11.47 -16.06
CA GLY A 75 11.83 -10.03 -16.22
C GLY A 75 10.47 -9.36 -16.36
N VAL A 76 10.50 -8.03 -16.42
CA VAL A 76 9.32 -7.16 -16.34
C VAL A 76 8.35 -7.32 -17.53
N ASP A 77 8.87 -7.62 -18.72
CA ASP A 77 8.06 -7.77 -19.93
C ASP A 77 7.07 -8.94 -19.89
N HIS A 78 7.32 -9.91 -19.01
CA HIS A 78 6.42 -11.05 -18.80
C HIS A 78 5.37 -10.82 -17.70
N VAL A 79 5.49 -9.71 -17.00
CA VAL A 79 4.58 -9.32 -15.91
C VAL A 79 3.54 -8.33 -16.40
N ILE A 80 3.93 -7.38 -17.24
CA ILE A 80 3.06 -6.32 -17.75
C ILE A 80 2.06 -6.89 -18.75
N ASP A 81 0.79 -6.46 -18.64
CA ASP A 81 -0.22 -6.82 -19.64
C ASP A 81 0.19 -6.30 -21.02
N PRO A 82 0.29 -7.18 -22.04
CA PRO A 82 0.64 -6.78 -23.41
C PRO A 82 -0.38 -5.83 -24.07
N LYS A 83 -1.57 -5.67 -23.49
CA LYS A 83 -2.57 -4.69 -23.95
C LYS A 83 -2.24 -3.26 -23.55
N LEU A 84 -1.36 -3.06 -22.57
CA LEU A 84 -0.92 -1.73 -22.17
C LEU A 84 0.00 -1.14 -23.24
N ASP A 85 -0.16 0.16 -23.48
CA ASP A 85 0.64 0.85 -24.50
C ASP A 85 2.12 0.90 -24.08
N SER A 86 2.97 0.35 -24.94
CA SER A 86 4.42 0.31 -24.74
C SER A 86 5.07 1.70 -24.68
N CYS A 87 4.40 2.73 -25.17
CA CYS A 87 4.86 4.13 -25.05
C CYS A 87 4.99 4.58 -23.59
N PHE A 88 4.22 3.98 -22.67
CA PHE A 88 4.21 4.28 -21.25
C PHE A 88 4.92 3.22 -20.39
N LYS A 89 5.78 2.42 -21.00
CA LYS A 89 6.43 1.29 -20.31
C LYS A 89 7.20 1.73 -19.06
N GLU A 90 7.88 2.87 -19.11
CA GLU A 90 8.65 3.39 -17.98
C GLU A 90 7.73 3.74 -16.81
N GLU A 91 6.62 4.41 -17.09
CA GLU A 91 5.61 4.78 -16.11
C GLU A 91 4.91 3.54 -15.52
N ILE A 92 4.58 2.57 -16.37
CA ILE A 92 3.99 1.29 -15.96
C ILE A 92 4.94 0.55 -15.01
N CYS A 93 6.24 0.53 -15.29
CA CYS A 93 7.24 -0.07 -14.42
C CYS A 93 7.31 0.64 -13.05
N LYS A 94 7.19 1.97 -13.02
CA LYS A 94 7.13 2.75 -11.76
C LYS A 94 5.88 2.40 -10.95
N VAL A 95 4.72 2.29 -11.62
CA VAL A 95 3.45 1.88 -10.97
C VAL A 95 3.53 0.45 -10.47
N LEU A 96 4.09 -0.48 -11.24
CA LEU A 96 4.34 -1.86 -10.81
C LEU A 96 5.18 -1.90 -9.52
N ASN A 97 6.24 -1.10 -9.47
CA ASN A 97 7.10 -0.99 -8.29
C ASN A 97 6.34 -0.50 -7.05
N ILE A 98 5.42 0.46 -7.22
CA ILE A 98 4.54 0.92 -6.12
C ILE A 98 3.66 -0.23 -5.63
N GLY A 99 3.07 -1.01 -6.52
CA GLY A 99 2.28 -2.20 -6.17
C GLY A 99 3.08 -3.21 -5.35
N ILE A 100 4.32 -3.50 -5.75
CA ILE A 100 5.22 -4.41 -5.04
C ILE A 100 5.57 -3.87 -3.65
N LEU A 101 5.86 -2.59 -3.52
CA LEU A 101 6.15 -1.97 -2.22
C LEU A 101 4.94 -2.05 -1.27
N CYS A 102 3.73 -1.81 -1.79
CA CYS A 102 2.50 -1.90 -1.00
C CYS A 102 2.19 -3.33 -0.56
N THR A 103 2.56 -4.33 -1.34
CA THR A 103 2.34 -5.75 -1.07
C THR A 103 3.50 -6.43 -0.34
N SER A 104 4.43 -5.66 0.24
CA SER A 104 5.52 -6.20 1.05
C SER A 104 4.99 -7.17 2.12
N PRO A 105 5.63 -8.35 2.30
CA PRO A 105 5.22 -9.33 3.31
C PRO A 105 5.17 -8.74 4.72
N LEU A 106 6.16 -7.93 5.08
CA LEU A 106 6.23 -7.28 6.38
C LEU A 106 5.45 -5.95 6.35
N PRO A 107 4.40 -5.77 7.16
CA PRO A 107 3.61 -4.54 7.19
C PRO A 107 4.44 -3.28 7.44
N ILE A 108 5.49 -3.38 8.25
CA ILE A 108 6.37 -2.25 8.56
C ILE A 108 7.07 -1.67 7.31
N ASN A 109 7.33 -2.52 6.31
CA ASN A 109 8.00 -2.11 5.08
C ASN A 109 7.04 -1.47 4.06
N ARG A 110 5.73 -1.63 4.24
CA ARG A 110 4.74 -1.01 3.36
C ARG A 110 4.75 0.50 3.56
N PRO A 111 4.73 1.31 2.49
CA PRO A 111 4.69 2.77 2.61
C PRO A 111 3.39 3.24 3.29
N SER A 112 3.34 4.50 3.75
CA SER A 112 2.07 5.13 4.12
C SER A 112 1.28 5.50 2.86
N MET A 113 -0.05 5.61 2.95
CA MET A 113 -0.88 6.00 1.81
C MET A 113 -0.50 7.39 1.28
N ARG A 114 -0.14 8.33 2.15
CA ARG A 114 0.39 9.65 1.75
C ARG A 114 1.61 9.53 0.84
N ARG A 115 2.53 8.61 1.16
CA ARG A 115 3.71 8.36 0.33
C ARG A 115 3.34 7.72 -1.00
N VAL A 116 2.39 6.78 -1.01
CA VAL A 116 1.88 6.15 -2.23
C VAL A 116 1.29 7.19 -3.18
N VAL A 117 0.41 8.06 -2.65
CA VAL A 117 -0.20 9.15 -3.43
C VAL A 117 0.89 10.05 -4.03
N LYS A 118 1.89 10.44 -3.24
CA LYS A 118 3.00 11.27 -3.74
C LYS A 118 3.77 10.59 -4.88
N MET A 119 4.10 9.31 -4.74
CA MET A 119 4.80 8.55 -5.80
C MET A 119 3.97 8.48 -7.09
N LEU A 120 2.65 8.26 -6.99
CA LEU A 120 1.76 8.24 -8.15
C LEU A 120 1.63 9.62 -8.81
N GLN A 121 1.56 10.69 -8.02
CA GLN A 121 1.53 12.06 -8.53
C GLN A 121 2.81 12.45 -9.27
N GLU A 122 3.97 12.02 -8.78
CA GLU A 122 5.26 12.24 -9.44
C GLU A 122 5.30 11.60 -10.83
N ILE A 123 4.80 10.36 -10.98
CA ILE A 123 4.67 9.69 -12.27
C ILE A 123 3.73 10.46 -13.20
N GLY A 124 2.58 10.92 -12.70
CA GLY A 124 1.60 11.69 -13.49
C GLY A 124 2.17 13.03 -13.96
N ALA A 125 2.91 13.74 -13.11
CA ALA A 125 3.52 15.03 -13.45
C ALA A 125 4.60 14.91 -14.54
N GLU A 126 5.45 13.87 -14.48
CA GLU A 126 6.44 13.58 -15.52
C GLU A 126 5.77 13.31 -16.87
N ASN A 127 4.66 12.57 -16.86
CA ASN A 127 3.93 12.22 -18.05
C ASN A 127 3.24 13.43 -18.69
N LEU A 128 2.59 14.26 -17.89
CA LEU A 128 1.98 15.51 -18.36
C LEU A 128 3.02 16.43 -19.03
N SER A 129 4.23 16.49 -18.49
CA SER A 129 5.33 17.28 -19.07
C SER A 129 5.81 16.74 -20.43
N LYS A 130 5.79 15.42 -20.60
CA LYS A 130 6.16 14.76 -21.87
C LYS A 130 5.07 14.95 -22.93
N ILE A 131 3.79 14.83 -22.56
CA ILE A 131 2.63 14.99 -23.47
C ILE A 131 2.49 16.44 -23.89
N ALA A 132 2.62 17.41 -22.98
CA ALA A 132 2.56 18.84 -23.29
C ALA A 132 3.63 19.28 -24.30
N LYS A 133 4.78 18.62 -24.34
CA LYS A 133 5.83 18.84 -25.35
C LYS A 133 5.50 18.24 -26.72
N LYS A 134 4.62 17.24 -26.77
CA LYS A 134 4.31 16.51 -28.01
C LYS A 134 3.11 17.09 -28.77
N ASP A 135 2.07 17.56 -28.11
CA ASP A 135 0.79 17.92 -28.73
C ASP A 135 0.25 19.34 -28.46
N GLY A 136 0.95 20.17 -27.69
CA GLY A 136 0.61 21.59 -27.51
C GLY A 136 -0.80 21.93 -27.00
N LYS A 137 -1.62 20.93 -26.67
CA LYS A 137 -3.01 21.08 -26.22
C LYS A 137 -3.43 19.99 -25.25
N LEU A 138 -3.07 20.17 -23.99
CA LEU A 138 -3.75 19.47 -22.90
C LEU A 138 -3.94 20.48 -21.77
N THR A 139 -5.18 20.90 -21.57
CA THR A 139 -5.57 21.62 -20.37
C THR A 139 -5.44 20.65 -19.20
N PRO A 140 -4.63 20.97 -18.17
CA PRO A 140 -4.55 20.13 -16.99
C PRO A 140 -5.94 20.11 -16.32
N TYR A 141 -6.43 18.93 -15.99
CA TYR A 141 -7.53 18.80 -15.05
C TYR A 141 -7.00 19.25 -13.68
N TYR A 142 -7.26 20.49 -13.31
CA TYR A 142 -6.97 20.97 -11.97
C TYR A 142 -7.99 20.34 -11.02
N TYR A 143 -7.50 19.56 -10.09
CA TYR A 143 -8.16 19.40 -8.80
C TYR A 143 -8.10 20.78 -8.15
N GLU A 144 -9.20 21.50 -8.15
CA GLU A 144 -9.32 22.68 -7.28
C GLU A 144 -9.22 22.17 -5.85
N ASP A 145 -8.17 22.62 -5.16
CA ASP A 145 -8.06 22.50 -3.72
C ASP A 145 -9.35 23.10 -3.13
N ILE A 146 -10.19 22.24 -2.56
CA ILE A 146 -11.24 22.67 -1.65
C ILE A 146 -10.52 23.14 -0.40
N SER A 147 -9.99 24.35 -0.44
CA SER A 147 -9.55 25.06 0.75
C SER A 147 -10.80 25.40 1.54
N ASP A 148 -10.97 24.68 2.61
CA ASP A 148 -11.94 24.90 3.67
C ASP A 148 -11.73 26.30 4.28
N HIS A 149 -12.46 27.28 3.77
CA HIS A 149 -12.61 28.57 4.41
C HIS A 149 -13.78 28.50 5.38
N GLY A 150 -13.55 27.87 6.51
CA GLY A 150 -14.34 28.07 7.70
C GLY A 150 -14.20 29.51 8.18
N SER A 151 -15.04 30.41 7.66
CA SER A 151 -15.22 31.74 8.20
C SER A 151 -16.14 31.65 9.41
N VAL A 152 -15.55 31.84 10.58
CA VAL A 152 -16.29 32.12 11.80
C VAL A 152 -16.65 33.59 11.80
N ALA A 153 -17.91 33.86 11.84
CA ALA A 153 -18.48 35.12 12.27
C ALA A 153 -19.56 34.83 13.32
#